data_668fd1b1ff3cb0720d971d767eb22843
#
_entry.id   668fd1b1ff3cb0720d971d767eb22843
#
_cell.length_a   1.000
_cell.length_b   1.000
_cell.length_c   1.000
_cell.angle_alpha   90.00
_cell.angle_beta   90.00
_cell.angle_gamma   90.00
#
_symmetry.space_group_name_H-M   'P 1'
#
loop_
_entity.id
_entity.type
_entity.pdbx_description
1 polymer ?
#
loop_
_entity_poly.entity_id
_entity_poly.type
_entity_poly.pdbx_seq_one_letter_code
_entity_poly.pdbx_strand_id
1 'polypeptide(L)'
;MTRICLAITVALVAWETCSPLTAGSYNPISLSFDDSFDDSFRESPASVTIYPEEQTYEADVSELFGNLNLFGRYHPHFGYRHQLGDTIGRQGGLSSFDLFVPLIENHDSEWLYFLDVRLLLDDQNNNLGSNLGLGVRRYLAGIQRTIGGYVYFDTRDTGVASFQQISGGIDLLGDRWDTRLNWYAPTGETRTQWGETFSGDGTYRFVGHYLKTGAVTRYYQAAMSGVDLETGYKFYSGFNTDVRAYGGIYFFNAQGSQNASGWKSRIESRISDMISLSAGVQHDPVFKTTVNFTAAIQWPSFSGLKDGPRSNLTAYDRLGESPERLRSILVDNQTVEDPDGVYLINPATGNPFYFMHVAIGGNSDGSYEDPYSTLAKAFADPRTQQGDLIVYDHRNSAETGNYIVGPDTRVLSTGPAQYINTEFGVLQLPDSNSGLTPQITGSFSMNNNTELNGFDLFNSSGPSITASGVGNILVSRNTITNAYSGSAIQLTSLTG
;
A
#
# COMPACT_ATOMS: atom_id res chain seq x y z
N MET A 1 -19.20 14.12 -32.57
CA MET A 1 -17.85 14.49 -32.06
C MET A 1 -17.87 14.99 -30.62
N THR A 2 -18.66 15.97 -30.26
CA THR A 2 -18.65 16.58 -28.90
C THR A 2 -18.90 15.60 -27.72
N ARG A 3 -19.69 14.54 -27.92
CA ARG A 3 -20.01 13.59 -26.84
C ARG A 3 -18.96 12.47 -26.67
N ILE A 4 -18.26 12.10 -27.74
CA ILE A 4 -17.12 11.16 -27.64
C ILE A 4 -15.94 11.86 -27.00
N CYS A 5 -15.70 13.15 -27.33
CA CYS A 5 -14.69 13.95 -26.64
C CYS A 5 -14.98 14.12 -25.15
N LEU A 6 -16.25 14.29 -24.74
CA LEU A 6 -16.62 14.41 -23.33
C LEU A 6 -16.39 13.09 -22.56
N ALA A 7 -16.73 11.93 -23.15
CA ALA A 7 -16.49 10.63 -22.54
C ALA A 7 -14.99 10.30 -22.42
N ILE A 8 -14.20 10.65 -23.43
CA ILE A 8 -12.74 10.50 -23.42
C ILE A 8 -12.10 11.49 -22.44
N THR A 9 -12.61 12.71 -22.33
CA THR A 9 -12.10 13.70 -21.37
C THR A 9 -12.37 13.27 -19.92
N VAL A 10 -13.54 12.72 -19.62
CA VAL A 10 -13.84 12.17 -18.28
C VAL A 10 -12.96 10.95 -17.97
N ALA A 11 -12.69 10.09 -18.94
CA ALA A 11 -11.80 8.94 -18.78
C ALA A 11 -10.33 9.36 -18.60
N LEU A 12 -9.87 10.41 -19.29
CA LEU A 12 -8.51 10.97 -19.14
C LEU A 12 -8.32 11.69 -17.81
N VAL A 13 -9.32 12.41 -17.31
CA VAL A 13 -9.27 13.04 -15.98
C VAL A 13 -9.20 11.97 -14.87
N ALA A 14 -9.94 10.87 -15.03
CA ALA A 14 -9.83 9.75 -14.08
C ALA A 14 -8.45 9.05 -14.14
N TRP A 15 -7.78 9.06 -15.30
CA TRP A 15 -6.43 8.51 -15.46
C TRP A 15 -5.35 9.38 -14.81
N GLU A 16 -5.44 10.71 -14.94
CA GLU A 16 -4.46 11.65 -14.37
C GLU A 16 -4.52 11.72 -12.84
N THR A 17 -5.68 11.48 -12.22
CA THR A 17 -5.84 11.51 -10.76
C THR A 17 -5.31 10.26 -10.05
N CYS A 18 -5.01 9.18 -10.79
CA CYS A 18 -4.52 7.89 -10.23
C CYS A 18 -3.01 7.67 -10.37
N SER A 19 -2.23 8.67 -10.80
CA SER A 19 -0.76 8.57 -10.79
C SER A 19 -0.22 8.83 -9.39
N PRO A 20 0.67 8.00 -8.84
CA PRO A 20 1.25 8.24 -7.53
C PRO A 20 2.10 9.52 -7.57
N LEU A 21 1.71 10.53 -6.80
CA LEU A 21 2.50 11.73 -6.54
C LEU A 21 3.76 11.33 -5.75
N THR A 22 4.86 11.15 -6.47
CA THR A 22 6.17 11.22 -5.84
C THR A 22 6.40 12.65 -5.38
N ALA A 23 6.66 12.83 -4.10
CA ALA A 23 6.98 14.11 -3.50
C ALA A 23 8.28 14.68 -4.10
N GLY A 24 8.13 15.46 -5.15
CA GLY A 24 9.16 16.32 -5.72
C GLY A 24 8.87 17.76 -5.36
N SER A 25 9.85 18.43 -4.76
CA SER A 25 9.80 19.83 -4.36
C SER A 25 9.37 20.73 -5.52
N TYR A 26 8.23 21.40 -5.35
CA TYR A 26 7.76 22.44 -6.26
C TYR A 26 8.49 23.76 -5.96
N ASN A 27 9.30 24.21 -6.91
CA ASN A 27 9.69 25.61 -6.99
C ASN A 27 8.67 26.36 -7.84
N PRO A 28 8.03 27.42 -7.36
CA PRO A 28 7.10 28.20 -8.15
C PRO A 28 7.88 29.01 -9.20
N ILE A 29 7.57 28.80 -10.48
CA ILE A 29 8.02 29.67 -11.57
C ILE A 29 7.15 30.92 -11.53
N SER A 30 7.72 32.04 -11.16
CA SER A 30 7.09 33.36 -11.30
C SER A 30 7.28 33.83 -12.75
N LEU A 31 6.17 33.91 -13.49
CA LEU A 31 6.12 34.64 -14.75
C LEU A 31 5.88 36.13 -14.44
N SER A 32 6.91 36.95 -14.61
CA SER A 32 6.77 38.40 -14.66
C SER A 32 6.44 38.82 -16.09
N PHE A 33 5.28 39.43 -16.28
CA PHE A 33 4.98 40.15 -17.48
C PHE A 33 5.61 41.55 -17.37
N ASP A 34 6.46 41.89 -18.34
CA ASP A 34 7.03 43.23 -18.49
C ASP A 34 6.16 43.98 -19.50
N ASP A 35 5.46 44.99 -18.99
CA ASP A 35 4.70 45.95 -19.80
C ASP A 35 5.70 47.04 -20.27
N SER A 36 6.14 46.93 -21.51
CA SER A 36 6.66 48.13 -22.22
C SER A 36 6.13 48.18 -23.63
N PHE A 37 5.08 48.98 -23.76
CA PHE A 37 4.63 49.54 -25.05
C PHE A 37 5.65 50.53 -25.55
N ASP A 38 6.15 50.35 -26.76
CA ASP A 38 6.75 51.43 -27.53
C ASP A 38 6.11 51.49 -28.92
N ASP A 39 5.43 52.64 -29.15
CA ASP A 39 4.82 53.06 -30.38
C ASP A 39 5.89 53.63 -31.30
N SER A 40 6.18 52.97 -32.41
CA SER A 40 6.57 53.61 -33.66
C SER A 40 6.94 52.58 -34.72
N PHE A 41 6.17 52.46 -35.77
CA PHE A 41 6.61 52.65 -37.16
C PHE A 41 5.47 52.35 -38.16
N ARG A 42 5.16 53.42 -38.87
CA ARG A 42 4.25 53.47 -40.02
C ARG A 42 4.95 52.96 -41.28
N GLU A 43 4.10 52.34 -42.13
CA GLU A 43 4.12 52.30 -43.61
C GLU A 43 5.15 51.41 -44.34
N SER A 44 4.70 50.37 -45.00
CA SER A 44 4.42 50.30 -46.48
C SER A 44 4.56 48.87 -47.03
N PRO A 45 4.28 48.52 -48.29
CA PRO A 45 2.99 48.00 -48.70
C PRO A 45 3.02 46.50 -49.06
N ALA A 46 1.84 45.97 -49.24
CA ALA A 46 1.44 44.67 -49.71
C ALA A 46 2.44 43.90 -50.60
N SER A 47 2.87 42.73 -50.12
CA SER A 47 3.18 41.59 -50.98
C SER A 47 2.13 40.51 -50.70
N VAL A 48 1.27 40.26 -51.68
CA VAL A 48 0.35 39.12 -51.69
C VAL A 48 1.16 37.85 -51.88
N THR A 49 1.36 37.12 -50.80
CA THR A 49 1.85 35.73 -50.88
C THR A 49 0.63 34.83 -50.96
N ILE A 50 0.41 34.26 -52.14
CA ILE A 50 -0.59 33.21 -52.35
C ILE A 50 -0.07 31.97 -51.64
N TYR A 51 -0.68 31.62 -50.54
CA TYR A 51 -0.49 30.29 -49.93
C TYR A 51 -1.26 29.28 -50.78
N PRO A 52 -0.66 28.10 -51.08
CA PRO A 52 -1.42 27.05 -51.73
C PRO A 52 -2.56 26.63 -50.80
N GLU A 53 -3.75 26.51 -51.39
CA GLU A 53 -4.94 25.95 -50.77
C GLU A 53 -4.58 24.66 -50.03
N GLU A 54 -4.63 24.71 -48.70
CA GLU A 54 -4.61 23.50 -47.89
C GLU A 54 -5.87 22.71 -48.28
N GLN A 55 -5.71 21.70 -49.12
CA GLN A 55 -6.72 20.67 -49.29
C GLN A 55 -6.87 19.98 -47.92
N THR A 56 -7.79 20.49 -47.13
CA THR A 56 -8.33 19.73 -46.00
C THR A 56 -8.97 18.48 -46.59
N TYR A 57 -8.26 17.37 -46.56
CA TYR A 57 -8.88 16.06 -46.65
C TYR A 57 -9.77 15.93 -45.41
N GLU A 58 -10.99 16.42 -45.46
CA GLU A 58 -12.06 15.90 -44.64
C GLU A 58 -12.25 14.45 -45.13
N ALA A 59 -11.49 13.53 -44.53
CA ALA A 59 -11.85 12.12 -44.65
C ALA A 59 -13.29 12.04 -44.18
N ASP A 60 -14.18 11.71 -45.09
CA ASP A 60 -15.59 11.55 -44.78
C ASP A 60 -15.73 10.34 -43.85
N VAL A 61 -15.68 10.65 -42.55
CA VAL A 61 -15.80 9.66 -41.47
C VAL A 61 -17.12 8.92 -41.60
N SER A 62 -18.08 9.45 -42.37
CA SER A 62 -19.36 8.81 -42.65
C SER A 62 -19.24 7.57 -43.54
N GLU A 63 -18.22 7.50 -44.43
CA GLU A 63 -17.97 6.27 -45.22
C GLU A 63 -17.34 5.16 -44.42
N LEU A 64 -16.50 5.47 -43.39
CA LEU A 64 -15.92 4.50 -42.51
C LEU A 64 -16.93 3.94 -41.50
N PHE A 65 -17.94 4.72 -41.16
CA PHE A 65 -19.03 4.37 -40.23
C PHE A 65 -20.39 4.33 -40.94
N GLY A 66 -20.40 4.07 -42.21
CA GLY A 66 -21.60 3.98 -43.04
C GLY A 66 -22.63 3.06 -42.40
N ASN A 67 -23.81 3.62 -42.08
CA ASN A 67 -24.95 2.98 -41.42
C ASN A 67 -24.81 2.62 -39.94
N LEU A 68 -23.83 3.15 -39.22
CA LEU A 68 -23.83 3.10 -37.76
C LEU A 68 -24.82 4.13 -37.25
N ASN A 69 -25.97 3.66 -36.78
CA ASN A 69 -26.95 4.51 -36.13
C ASN A 69 -26.40 4.88 -34.73
N LEU A 70 -25.53 5.90 -34.63
CA LEU A 70 -24.88 6.37 -33.39
C LEU A 70 -25.88 6.73 -32.28
N PHE A 71 -27.18 6.78 -32.59
CA PHE A 71 -28.27 7.06 -31.66
C PHE A 71 -29.50 6.23 -32.06
N GLY A 72 -29.36 4.90 -31.90
CA GLY A 72 -30.44 3.97 -32.12
C GLY A 72 -31.49 4.01 -31.00
N ARG A 73 -32.01 2.86 -30.62
CA ARG A 73 -33.00 2.69 -29.57
C ARG A 73 -32.44 3.04 -28.17
N TYR A 74 -31.18 2.69 -27.90
CA TYR A 74 -30.58 2.87 -26.60
C TYR A 74 -29.88 4.24 -26.50
N HIS A 75 -30.05 4.89 -25.34
CA HIS A 75 -29.50 6.22 -25.09
C HIS A 75 -28.50 6.21 -23.93
N PRO A 76 -27.54 7.15 -23.91
CA PRO A 76 -26.71 7.36 -22.73
C PRO A 76 -27.58 7.64 -21.51
N HIS A 77 -27.26 6.99 -20.39
CA HIS A 77 -27.95 7.24 -19.12
C HIS A 77 -26.97 7.36 -17.98
N PHE A 78 -27.37 8.19 -17.00
CA PHE A 78 -26.66 8.40 -15.76
C PHE A 78 -27.31 7.59 -14.66
N GLY A 79 -26.52 7.02 -13.76
CA GLY A 79 -26.98 6.31 -12.59
C GLY A 79 -26.37 6.89 -11.32
N TYR A 80 -27.13 6.84 -10.25
CA TYR A 80 -26.64 6.95 -8.90
C TYR A 80 -27.05 5.72 -8.14
N ARG A 81 -26.09 5.10 -7.45
CA ARG A 81 -26.33 3.93 -6.60
C ARG A 81 -25.69 4.19 -5.26
N HIS A 82 -26.44 3.90 -4.20
CA HIS A 82 -25.93 3.90 -2.85
C HIS A 82 -26.15 2.55 -2.20
N GLN A 83 -25.07 1.97 -1.69
CA GLN A 83 -25.08 0.70 -0.99
C GLN A 83 -24.75 0.93 0.48
N LEU A 84 -25.64 0.53 1.37
CA LEU A 84 -25.49 0.56 2.81
C LEU A 84 -25.03 -0.80 3.32
N GLY A 85 -24.20 -0.79 4.38
CA GLY A 85 -23.72 -2.01 5.04
C GLY A 85 -22.47 -2.60 4.41
N ASP A 86 -21.98 -3.65 5.04
CA ASP A 86 -20.72 -4.31 4.69
C ASP A 86 -20.89 -5.25 3.50
N THR A 87 -19.83 -5.35 2.71
CA THR A 87 -19.70 -6.36 1.66
C THR A 87 -18.37 -7.09 1.80
N ILE A 88 -18.17 -8.15 1.02
CA ILE A 88 -16.86 -8.81 0.98
C ILE A 88 -15.76 -7.78 0.62
N GLY A 89 -14.70 -7.76 1.40
CA GLY A 89 -13.54 -6.88 1.20
C GLY A 89 -13.79 -5.38 1.40
N ARG A 90 -14.96 -5.00 1.97
CA ARG A 90 -15.27 -3.59 2.28
C ARG A 90 -16.21 -3.47 3.45
N GLN A 91 -15.89 -2.58 4.36
CA GLN A 91 -16.75 -2.16 5.46
C GLN A 91 -17.44 -0.83 5.10
N GLY A 92 -18.67 -0.65 5.58
CA GLY A 92 -19.46 0.57 5.38
C GLY A 92 -20.09 0.72 4.00
N GLY A 93 -20.66 1.90 3.76
CA GLY A 93 -21.40 2.24 2.56
C GLY A 93 -20.51 2.56 1.35
N LEU A 94 -21.10 2.52 0.16
CA LEU A 94 -20.47 2.89 -1.11
C LEU A 94 -21.46 3.65 -1.98
N SER A 95 -21.10 4.86 -2.36
CA SER A 95 -21.80 5.63 -3.36
C SER A 95 -21.14 5.44 -4.74
N SER A 96 -21.94 5.32 -5.78
CA SER A 96 -21.48 5.17 -7.16
C SER A 96 -22.25 6.10 -8.09
N PHE A 97 -21.49 6.84 -8.92
CA PHE A 97 -22.02 7.64 -10.02
C PHE A 97 -21.66 6.96 -11.33
N ASP A 98 -22.67 6.52 -12.04
CA ASP A 98 -22.52 5.65 -13.22
C ASP A 98 -22.86 6.43 -14.49
N LEU A 99 -22.12 6.21 -15.57
CA LEU A 99 -22.41 6.69 -16.91
C LEU A 99 -22.30 5.52 -17.87
N PHE A 100 -23.43 5.11 -18.45
CA PHE A 100 -23.49 4.12 -19.52
C PHE A 100 -23.70 4.81 -20.87
N VAL A 101 -22.87 4.48 -21.84
CA VAL A 101 -22.92 5.07 -23.19
C VAL A 101 -23.02 3.97 -24.22
N PRO A 102 -24.17 3.81 -24.91
CA PRO A 102 -24.25 3.02 -26.12
C PRO A 102 -23.32 3.63 -27.18
N LEU A 103 -22.38 2.84 -27.69
CA LEU A 103 -21.42 3.30 -28.69
C LEU A 103 -21.89 3.01 -30.12
N ILE A 104 -22.24 1.75 -30.35
CA ILE A 104 -22.61 1.24 -31.66
C ILE A 104 -23.80 0.29 -31.49
N GLU A 105 -24.83 0.50 -32.26
CA GLU A 105 -26.02 -0.32 -32.34
C GLU A 105 -26.24 -0.71 -33.80
N ASN A 106 -26.51 -2.01 -34.11
CA ASN A 106 -26.80 -2.38 -35.47
C ASN A 106 -28.24 -1.99 -35.88
N HIS A 107 -28.55 -2.03 -37.18
CA HIS A 107 -29.81 -1.56 -37.75
C HIS A 107 -31.04 -2.18 -37.06
N ASP A 108 -30.97 -3.45 -36.71
CA ASP A 108 -32.07 -4.19 -36.06
C ASP A 108 -32.03 -4.11 -34.53
N SER A 109 -31.08 -3.31 -33.95
CA SER A 109 -30.88 -3.14 -32.51
C SER A 109 -30.68 -4.47 -31.74
N GLU A 110 -30.22 -5.52 -32.42
CA GLU A 110 -29.91 -6.82 -31.80
C GLU A 110 -28.52 -6.86 -31.17
N TRP A 111 -27.61 -5.95 -31.59
CA TRP A 111 -26.26 -5.81 -31.08
C TRP A 111 -26.05 -4.42 -30.48
N LEU A 112 -25.38 -4.39 -29.33
CA LEU A 112 -25.02 -3.17 -28.67
C LEU A 112 -23.57 -3.24 -28.16
N TYR A 113 -22.70 -2.35 -28.63
CA TYR A 113 -21.41 -2.05 -28.02
C TYR A 113 -21.58 -0.87 -27.07
N PHE A 114 -20.95 -0.95 -25.89
CA PHE A 114 -21.14 0.07 -24.87
C PHE A 114 -19.86 0.40 -24.10
N LEU A 115 -19.85 1.60 -23.54
CA LEU A 115 -18.90 2.09 -22.53
C LEU A 115 -19.68 2.23 -21.21
N ASP A 116 -19.09 1.77 -20.11
CA ASP A 116 -19.64 1.93 -18.75
C ASP A 116 -18.56 2.51 -17.85
N VAL A 117 -18.79 3.71 -17.33
CA VAL A 117 -17.85 4.44 -16.46
C VAL A 117 -18.51 4.62 -15.10
N ARG A 118 -17.78 4.34 -14.03
CA ARG A 118 -18.27 4.49 -12.66
C ARG A 118 -17.24 5.21 -11.81
N LEU A 119 -17.70 6.19 -11.06
CA LEU A 119 -16.94 6.83 -9.98
C LEU A 119 -17.49 6.32 -8.66
N LEU A 120 -16.59 5.88 -7.80
CA LEU A 120 -16.92 5.25 -6.53
C LEU A 120 -16.42 6.13 -5.39
N LEU A 121 -17.25 6.30 -4.37
CA LEU A 121 -16.93 7.03 -3.16
C LEU A 121 -17.26 6.15 -1.96
N ASP A 122 -16.24 5.82 -1.17
CA ASP A 122 -16.39 5.10 0.08
C ASP A 122 -16.89 6.06 1.18
N ASP A 123 -17.96 5.69 1.87
CA ASP A 123 -18.62 6.57 2.84
C ASP A 123 -17.82 6.73 4.14
N GLN A 124 -16.93 5.79 4.47
CA GLN A 124 -16.20 5.86 5.75
C GLN A 124 -15.03 6.84 5.71
N ASN A 125 -14.25 6.80 4.62
CA ASN A 125 -13.01 7.56 4.53
C ASN A 125 -12.99 8.55 3.37
N ASN A 126 -14.09 8.67 2.61
CA ASN A 126 -14.20 9.45 1.37
C ASN A 126 -13.16 9.06 0.31
N ASN A 127 -12.70 7.80 0.35
CA ASN A 127 -11.73 7.31 -0.61
C ASN A 127 -12.39 7.07 -1.96
N LEU A 128 -11.65 7.38 -3.02
CA LEU A 128 -12.15 7.29 -4.39
C LEU A 128 -11.77 5.96 -5.03
N GLY A 129 -12.61 5.54 -5.95
CA GLY A 129 -12.34 4.46 -6.88
C GLY A 129 -13.00 4.73 -8.21
N SER A 130 -12.66 3.95 -9.22
CA SER A 130 -13.29 4.05 -10.53
C SER A 130 -13.36 2.70 -11.23
N ASN A 131 -14.34 2.57 -12.13
CA ASN A 131 -14.40 1.47 -13.08
C ASN A 131 -14.57 2.05 -14.48
N LEU A 132 -13.76 1.59 -15.42
CA LEU A 132 -13.84 1.92 -16.84
C LEU A 132 -14.04 0.63 -17.62
N GLY A 133 -15.20 0.43 -18.22
CA GLY A 133 -15.62 -0.81 -18.86
C GLY A 133 -16.02 -0.63 -20.31
N LEU A 134 -15.68 -1.63 -21.12
CA LEU A 134 -16.16 -1.80 -22.48
C LEU A 134 -16.87 -3.15 -22.59
N GLY A 135 -17.95 -3.21 -23.34
CA GLY A 135 -18.68 -4.46 -23.53
C GLY A 135 -19.48 -4.52 -24.81
N VAL A 136 -19.95 -5.71 -25.08
CA VAL A 136 -20.84 -6.00 -26.20
C VAL A 136 -21.96 -6.92 -25.73
N ARG A 137 -23.16 -6.67 -26.18
CA ARG A 137 -24.32 -7.55 -25.99
C ARG A 137 -25.00 -7.86 -27.31
N ARG A 138 -25.59 -9.05 -27.36
CA ARG A 138 -26.41 -9.49 -28.47
C ARG A 138 -27.69 -10.12 -27.97
N TYR A 139 -28.80 -9.72 -28.57
CA TYR A 139 -30.08 -10.41 -28.41
C TYR A 139 -30.17 -11.64 -29.37
N LEU A 140 -30.53 -12.77 -28.85
CA LEU A 140 -30.69 -14.03 -29.56
C LEU A 140 -32.19 -14.36 -29.64
N ALA A 141 -32.85 -13.94 -30.72
CA ALA A 141 -34.30 -14.08 -30.91
C ALA A 141 -34.77 -15.55 -30.81
N GLY A 142 -33.97 -16.49 -31.32
CA GLY A 142 -34.32 -17.91 -31.31
C GLY A 142 -34.48 -18.54 -29.91
N ILE A 143 -33.80 -17.99 -28.90
CA ILE A 143 -33.88 -18.43 -27.49
C ILE A 143 -34.41 -17.37 -26.55
N GLN A 144 -34.74 -16.19 -27.06
CA GLN A 144 -35.24 -15.03 -26.33
C GLN A 144 -34.33 -14.66 -25.15
N ARG A 145 -33.02 -14.53 -25.42
CA ARG A 145 -31.98 -14.22 -24.43
C ARG A 145 -31.04 -13.14 -24.96
N THR A 146 -30.55 -12.29 -24.07
CA THR A 146 -29.43 -11.40 -24.32
C THR A 146 -28.18 -12.01 -23.72
N ILE A 147 -27.16 -12.24 -24.55
CA ILE A 147 -25.82 -12.65 -24.14
C ILE A 147 -24.90 -11.43 -24.21
N GLY A 148 -24.07 -11.23 -23.20
CA GLY A 148 -23.11 -10.14 -23.14
C GLY A 148 -21.74 -10.57 -22.64
N GLY A 149 -20.72 -9.80 -23.02
CA GLY A 149 -19.37 -9.90 -22.50
C GLY A 149 -18.80 -8.51 -22.27
N TYR A 150 -17.99 -8.36 -21.25
CA TYR A 150 -17.40 -7.07 -20.87
C TYR A 150 -16.06 -7.24 -20.17
N VAL A 151 -15.24 -6.19 -20.25
CA VAL A 151 -13.96 -6.06 -19.58
C VAL A 151 -13.88 -4.68 -18.93
N TYR A 152 -13.30 -4.61 -17.75
CA TYR A 152 -13.11 -3.37 -16.98
C TYR A 152 -11.68 -3.21 -16.52
N PHE A 153 -11.27 -1.96 -16.40
CA PHE A 153 -10.15 -1.52 -15.58
C PHE A 153 -10.71 -0.84 -14.34
N ASP A 154 -10.35 -1.34 -13.18
CA ASP A 154 -10.86 -0.89 -11.89
C ASP A 154 -9.74 -0.29 -11.05
N THR A 155 -10.05 0.76 -10.29
CA THR A 155 -9.16 1.34 -9.29
C THR A 155 -9.86 1.46 -7.95
N ARG A 156 -9.10 1.32 -6.87
CA ARG A 156 -9.56 1.56 -5.51
C ARG A 156 -8.45 2.16 -4.68
N ASP A 157 -8.72 3.31 -4.07
CA ASP A 157 -7.94 3.85 -2.97
C ASP A 157 -8.58 3.39 -1.64
N THR A 158 -7.76 2.91 -0.72
CA THR A 158 -8.18 2.48 0.63
C THR A 158 -7.78 3.50 1.70
N GLY A 159 -7.10 4.60 1.31
CA GLY A 159 -6.51 5.58 2.22
C GLY A 159 -5.12 5.22 2.72
N VAL A 160 -4.70 3.96 2.58
CA VAL A 160 -3.35 3.48 2.96
C VAL A 160 -2.64 2.79 1.80
N ALA A 161 -3.39 2.31 0.81
CA ALA A 161 -2.88 1.69 -0.41
C ALA A 161 -3.83 1.95 -1.58
N SER A 162 -3.29 2.01 -2.79
CA SER A 162 -4.06 2.11 -4.03
C SER A 162 -3.90 0.85 -4.84
N PHE A 163 -5.01 0.23 -5.22
CA PHE A 163 -5.04 -1.01 -5.98
C PHE A 163 -5.64 -0.81 -7.36
N GLN A 164 -5.17 -1.61 -8.32
CA GLN A 164 -5.67 -1.68 -9.68
C GLN A 164 -6.06 -3.11 -10.02
N GLN A 165 -7.04 -3.28 -10.91
CA GLN A 165 -7.55 -4.59 -11.28
C GLN A 165 -8.04 -4.57 -12.72
N ILE A 166 -7.79 -5.63 -13.46
CA ILE A 166 -8.52 -5.97 -14.66
C ILE A 166 -9.58 -6.99 -14.28
N SER A 167 -10.79 -6.77 -14.74
CA SER A 167 -11.90 -7.68 -14.49
C SER A 167 -12.77 -7.83 -15.72
N GLY A 168 -13.62 -8.82 -15.74
CA GLY A 168 -14.54 -9.02 -16.83
C GLY A 168 -15.62 -10.00 -16.47
N GLY A 169 -16.53 -10.22 -17.42
CA GLY A 169 -17.61 -11.16 -17.19
C GLY A 169 -18.42 -11.44 -18.43
N ILE A 170 -19.30 -12.40 -18.25
CA ILE A 170 -20.31 -12.80 -19.24
C ILE A 170 -21.66 -12.76 -18.54
N ASP A 171 -22.66 -12.19 -19.18
CA ASP A 171 -24.04 -12.24 -18.73
C ASP A 171 -24.95 -12.93 -19.76
N LEU A 172 -25.93 -13.65 -19.24
CA LEU A 172 -27.03 -14.27 -20.00
C LEU A 172 -28.32 -13.78 -19.36
N LEU A 173 -28.94 -12.79 -19.97
CA LEU A 173 -30.13 -12.13 -19.44
C LEU A 173 -31.37 -12.64 -20.13
N GLY A 174 -32.42 -12.94 -19.38
CA GLY A 174 -33.69 -13.37 -19.89
C GLY A 174 -34.87 -12.67 -19.24
N ASP A 175 -36.07 -13.02 -19.69
CA ASP A 175 -37.31 -12.50 -19.13
C ASP A 175 -37.49 -12.96 -17.69
N ARG A 176 -37.16 -14.22 -17.39
CA ARG A 176 -37.32 -14.84 -16.07
C ARG A 176 -36.00 -15.22 -15.41
N TRP A 177 -35.05 -15.78 -16.17
CA TRP A 177 -33.77 -16.30 -15.65
C TRP A 177 -32.62 -15.48 -16.14
N ASP A 178 -31.74 -15.09 -15.22
CA ASP A 178 -30.47 -14.47 -15.48
C ASP A 178 -29.32 -15.33 -14.97
N THR A 179 -28.19 -15.28 -15.63
CA THR A 179 -26.94 -15.90 -15.14
C THR A 179 -25.79 -14.96 -15.45
N ARG A 180 -24.89 -14.76 -14.49
CA ARG A 180 -23.73 -13.90 -14.61
C ARG A 180 -22.50 -14.61 -14.05
N LEU A 181 -21.42 -14.57 -14.79
CA LEU A 181 -20.09 -15.04 -14.39
C LEU A 181 -19.12 -13.87 -14.49
N ASN A 182 -18.46 -13.53 -13.41
CA ASN A 182 -17.45 -12.48 -13.35
C ASN A 182 -16.11 -13.04 -12.89
N TRP A 183 -15.02 -12.42 -13.34
CA TRP A 183 -13.66 -12.68 -12.90
C TRP A 183 -12.93 -11.38 -12.57
N TYR A 184 -11.95 -11.46 -11.67
CA TYR A 184 -11.22 -10.33 -11.10
C TYR A 184 -9.76 -10.68 -10.97
N ALA A 185 -8.87 -9.84 -11.51
CA ALA A 185 -7.42 -10.04 -11.51
C ALA A 185 -6.73 -8.72 -11.13
N PRO A 186 -6.39 -8.53 -9.85
CA PRO A 186 -5.57 -7.40 -9.43
C PRO A 186 -4.24 -7.38 -10.17
N THR A 187 -3.75 -6.16 -10.46
CA THR A 187 -2.52 -5.91 -11.23
C THR A 187 -1.60 -4.97 -10.46
N GLY A 188 -0.31 -4.97 -10.79
CA GLY A 188 0.69 -4.17 -10.09
C GLY A 188 1.01 -4.72 -8.70
N GLU A 189 1.17 -3.85 -7.72
CA GLU A 189 1.39 -4.23 -6.33
C GLU A 189 0.07 -4.67 -5.69
N THR A 190 -0.06 -5.97 -5.49
CA THR A 190 -1.30 -6.58 -4.96
C THR A 190 -1.31 -6.77 -3.46
N ARG A 191 -0.18 -6.53 -2.76
CA ARG A 191 -0.06 -6.62 -1.31
C ARG A 191 0.89 -5.55 -0.79
N THR A 192 0.41 -4.66 0.05
CA THR A 192 1.16 -3.52 0.59
C THR A 192 1.20 -3.57 2.11
N GLN A 193 2.40 -3.42 2.71
CA GLN A 193 2.53 -3.16 4.14
C GLN A 193 2.24 -1.67 4.39
N TRP A 194 1.32 -1.39 5.31
CA TRP A 194 0.93 -0.01 5.61
C TRP A 194 1.27 0.42 7.03
N GLY A 195 1.67 -0.51 7.88
CA GLY A 195 2.06 -0.17 9.25
C GLY A 195 2.74 -1.32 9.94
N GLU A 196 3.42 -0.99 11.04
CA GLU A 196 3.93 -1.95 11.99
C GLU A 196 3.87 -1.38 13.41
N THR A 197 3.72 -2.26 14.38
CA THR A 197 3.77 -1.93 15.80
C THR A 197 4.66 -2.91 16.52
N PHE A 198 5.36 -2.41 17.53
CA PHE A 198 6.21 -3.22 18.40
C PHE A 198 5.44 -3.46 19.70
N SER A 199 5.32 -4.72 20.11
CA SER A 199 4.72 -5.05 21.40
C SER A 199 5.76 -4.98 22.51
N GLY A 200 5.35 -4.39 23.65
CA GLY A 200 6.19 -4.26 24.84
C GLY A 200 6.99 -2.95 24.81
N ASP A 201 6.42 -1.88 25.30
CA ASP A 201 6.95 -0.58 25.76
C ASP A 201 8.44 -0.30 25.47
N GLY A 202 8.92 -0.46 24.23
CA GLY A 202 10.31 -0.25 23.89
C GLY A 202 11.28 -1.24 24.57
N THR A 203 10.83 -2.40 24.97
CA THR A 203 11.66 -3.43 25.58
C THR A 203 12.54 -4.08 24.52
N TYR A 204 13.71 -3.51 24.40
CA TYR A 204 14.81 -4.14 23.68
C TYR A 204 15.43 -5.18 24.57
N ARG A 205 15.78 -6.33 23.98
CA ARG A 205 16.40 -7.44 24.70
C ARG A 205 17.61 -7.97 23.96
N PHE A 206 18.59 -8.40 24.71
CA PHE A 206 19.69 -9.17 24.15
C PHE A 206 19.23 -10.60 23.83
N VAL A 207 19.64 -11.12 22.68
CA VAL A 207 19.45 -12.50 22.25
C VAL A 207 20.72 -12.95 21.53
N GLY A 208 21.46 -13.85 22.11
CA GLY A 208 22.79 -14.21 21.63
C GLY A 208 23.74 -13.01 21.67
N HIS A 209 24.33 -12.69 20.56
CA HIS A 209 25.21 -11.53 20.37
C HIS A 209 24.49 -10.27 19.86
N TYR A 210 23.17 -10.26 19.78
CA TYR A 210 22.42 -9.22 19.11
C TYR A 210 21.42 -8.54 20.04
N LEU A 211 21.08 -7.32 19.72
CA LEU A 211 19.97 -6.60 20.32
C LEU A 211 18.75 -6.72 19.40
N LYS A 212 17.62 -7.15 19.96
CA LYS A 212 16.36 -7.30 19.23
C LYS A 212 15.26 -6.44 19.83
N THR A 213 14.27 -6.10 19.01
CA THR A 213 13.00 -5.52 19.49
C THR A 213 12.17 -6.58 20.23
N GLY A 214 11.06 -6.17 20.85
CA GLY A 214 9.96 -7.05 21.21
C GLY A 214 9.28 -7.63 19.96
N ALA A 215 8.17 -8.37 20.13
CA ALA A 215 7.40 -8.89 19.02
C ALA A 215 6.95 -7.77 18.08
N VAL A 216 6.98 -8.03 16.79
CA VAL A 216 6.57 -7.07 15.74
C VAL A 216 5.27 -7.54 15.13
N THR A 217 4.29 -6.64 15.09
CA THR A 217 3.03 -6.86 14.38
C THR A 217 3.03 -5.99 13.13
N ARG A 218 2.96 -6.62 11.95
CA ARG A 218 2.89 -5.93 10.65
C ARG A 218 1.50 -6.00 10.08
N TYR A 219 1.03 -4.88 9.56
CA TYR A 219 -0.29 -4.73 8.96
C TYR A 219 -0.15 -4.63 7.45
N TYR A 220 -0.93 -5.45 6.75
CA TYR A 220 -0.94 -5.48 5.28
C TYR A 220 -2.35 -5.31 4.75
N GLN A 221 -2.44 -4.81 3.53
CA GLN A 221 -3.62 -4.90 2.69
C GLN A 221 -3.28 -5.70 1.45
N ALA A 222 -4.17 -6.62 1.06
CA ALA A 222 -3.98 -7.46 -0.11
C ALA A 222 -5.23 -7.49 -0.98
N ALA A 223 -5.10 -7.08 -2.25
CA ALA A 223 -6.15 -7.18 -3.25
C ALA A 223 -6.33 -8.63 -3.68
N MET A 224 -7.58 -9.09 -3.72
CA MET A 224 -7.93 -10.49 -3.97
C MET A 224 -8.31 -10.72 -5.42
N SER A 225 -7.73 -11.74 -6.04
CA SER A 225 -8.17 -12.29 -7.33
C SER A 225 -9.26 -13.32 -7.15
N GLY A 226 -10.16 -13.46 -8.11
CA GLY A 226 -11.20 -14.47 -8.00
C GLY A 226 -12.26 -14.43 -9.06
N VAL A 227 -13.31 -15.21 -8.80
CA VAL A 227 -14.47 -15.39 -9.68
C VAL A 227 -15.76 -15.42 -8.85
N ASP A 228 -16.84 -14.97 -9.44
CA ASP A 228 -18.18 -15.14 -8.90
C ASP A 228 -19.18 -15.58 -9.97
N LEU A 229 -20.12 -16.43 -9.58
CA LEU A 229 -21.23 -16.89 -10.38
C LEU A 229 -22.52 -16.57 -9.65
N GLU A 230 -23.48 -15.95 -10.34
CA GLU A 230 -24.79 -15.61 -9.81
C GLU A 230 -25.89 -16.02 -10.81
N THR A 231 -26.95 -16.64 -10.30
CA THR A 231 -28.16 -16.94 -11.08
C THR A 231 -29.37 -16.35 -10.39
N GLY A 232 -30.27 -15.73 -11.15
CA GLY A 232 -31.47 -15.08 -10.66
C GLY A 232 -32.73 -15.54 -11.32
N TYR A 233 -33.82 -15.51 -10.58
CA TYR A 233 -35.17 -15.85 -11.07
C TYR A 233 -36.18 -14.77 -10.74
N LYS A 234 -36.92 -14.28 -11.74
CA LYS A 234 -38.05 -13.36 -11.57
C LYS A 234 -39.29 -14.13 -11.12
N PHE A 235 -39.66 -13.95 -9.87
CA PHE A 235 -40.80 -14.66 -9.29
C PHE A 235 -42.05 -13.81 -9.18
N TYR A 236 -41.94 -12.49 -9.33
CA TYR A 236 -43.07 -11.57 -9.33
C TYR A 236 -42.94 -10.53 -10.42
N SER A 237 -44.04 -10.19 -11.09
CA SER A 237 -44.17 -9.09 -12.02
C SER A 237 -45.58 -8.52 -11.94
N GLY A 238 -45.71 -7.28 -11.51
CA GLY A 238 -47.02 -6.60 -11.39
C GLY A 238 -46.89 -5.21 -10.79
N PHE A 239 -47.91 -4.36 -10.98
CA PHE A 239 -47.92 -2.97 -10.49
C PHE A 239 -46.67 -2.17 -10.84
N ASN A 240 -46.18 -2.33 -12.07
CA ASN A 240 -44.94 -1.71 -12.54
C ASN A 240 -43.70 -2.08 -11.71
N THR A 241 -43.68 -3.26 -11.11
CA THR A 241 -42.61 -3.76 -10.27
C THR A 241 -42.29 -5.22 -10.63
N ASP A 242 -41.01 -5.52 -10.88
CA ASP A 242 -40.48 -6.87 -10.97
C ASP A 242 -39.68 -7.19 -9.72
N VAL A 243 -39.83 -8.42 -9.19
CA VAL A 243 -39.00 -8.90 -8.08
C VAL A 243 -38.25 -10.14 -8.51
N ARG A 244 -36.94 -10.10 -8.31
CA ARG A 244 -36.00 -11.21 -8.62
C ARG A 244 -35.28 -11.65 -7.34
N ALA A 245 -35.10 -12.96 -7.21
CA ALA A 245 -34.19 -13.53 -6.22
C ALA A 245 -32.96 -14.08 -6.93
N TYR A 246 -31.81 -13.81 -6.39
CA TYR A 246 -30.52 -14.26 -6.89
C TYR A 246 -29.83 -15.14 -5.85
N GLY A 247 -29.14 -16.17 -6.32
CA GLY A 247 -28.24 -16.98 -5.52
C GLY A 247 -26.94 -17.19 -6.28
N GLY A 248 -25.83 -17.26 -5.57
CA GLY A 248 -24.54 -17.40 -6.20
C GLY A 248 -23.46 -17.93 -5.27
N ILE A 249 -22.33 -18.23 -5.86
CA ILE A 249 -21.11 -18.65 -5.18
C ILE A 249 -19.94 -17.79 -5.67
N TYR A 250 -18.90 -17.68 -4.83
CA TYR A 250 -17.69 -16.99 -5.21
C TYR A 250 -16.47 -17.66 -4.58
N PHE A 251 -15.33 -17.39 -5.21
CA PHE A 251 -14.02 -17.79 -4.74
C PHE A 251 -13.02 -16.67 -4.96
N PHE A 252 -12.37 -16.24 -3.89
CA PHE A 252 -11.32 -15.23 -3.93
C PHE A 252 -10.11 -15.64 -3.11
N ASN A 253 -8.92 -15.24 -3.57
CA ASN A 253 -7.67 -15.46 -2.86
C ASN A 253 -6.72 -14.27 -3.04
N ALA A 254 -5.80 -14.10 -2.08
CA ALA A 254 -4.69 -13.17 -2.16
C ALA A 254 -3.48 -13.73 -1.42
N GLN A 255 -2.31 -13.15 -1.67
CA GLN A 255 -1.09 -13.52 -0.97
C GLN A 255 -1.22 -13.22 0.53
N GLY A 256 -0.98 -14.21 1.38
CA GLY A 256 -1.08 -14.10 2.84
C GLY A 256 -2.50 -14.17 3.40
N SER A 257 -3.52 -14.31 2.54
CA SER A 257 -4.92 -14.46 2.94
C SER A 257 -5.35 -15.92 2.98
N GLN A 258 -6.33 -16.20 3.85
CA GLN A 258 -7.12 -17.41 3.71
C GLN A 258 -8.03 -17.29 2.48
N ASN A 259 -8.34 -18.41 1.81
CA ASN A 259 -9.27 -18.41 0.68
C ASN A 259 -10.68 -18.00 1.13
N ALA A 260 -11.25 -17.00 0.47
CA ALA A 260 -12.64 -16.59 0.66
C ALA A 260 -13.54 -17.36 -0.32
N SER A 261 -13.92 -18.57 0.07
CA SER A 261 -14.90 -19.39 -0.67
C SER A 261 -16.25 -19.23 0.01
N GLY A 262 -17.23 -18.67 -0.71
CA GLY A 262 -18.48 -18.29 -0.10
C GLY A 262 -19.69 -18.39 -1.00
N TRP A 263 -20.84 -18.10 -0.41
CA TRP A 263 -22.10 -17.96 -1.09
C TRP A 263 -22.68 -16.56 -0.91
N LYS A 264 -23.50 -16.14 -1.86
CA LYS A 264 -24.25 -14.89 -1.81
C LYS A 264 -25.70 -15.11 -2.20
N SER A 265 -26.59 -14.32 -1.62
CA SER A 265 -28.01 -14.27 -1.99
C SER A 265 -28.49 -12.83 -1.96
N ARG A 266 -29.37 -12.49 -2.89
CA ARG A 266 -29.87 -11.14 -3.06
C ARG A 266 -31.30 -11.16 -3.56
N ILE A 267 -32.13 -10.27 -3.02
CA ILE A 267 -33.46 -9.97 -3.55
C ILE A 267 -33.39 -8.56 -4.14
N GLU A 268 -33.87 -8.41 -5.36
CA GLU A 268 -33.94 -7.13 -6.08
C GLU A 268 -35.37 -6.83 -6.49
N SER A 269 -35.85 -5.66 -6.13
CA SER A 269 -37.12 -5.09 -6.59
C SER A 269 -36.83 -3.98 -7.58
N ARG A 270 -37.24 -4.11 -8.80
CA ARG A 270 -37.12 -3.12 -9.87
C ARG A 270 -38.47 -2.44 -10.07
N ILE A 271 -38.53 -1.18 -9.64
CA ILE A 271 -39.73 -0.33 -9.75
C ILE A 271 -39.71 0.47 -11.04
N SER A 272 -39.76 -0.11 -12.15
CA SER A 272 -39.44 0.40 -13.49
C SER A 272 -37.96 0.14 -13.86
N ASP A 273 -37.59 0.47 -15.09
CA ASP A 273 -36.21 0.43 -15.57
C ASP A 273 -35.34 1.62 -15.08
N MET A 274 -35.88 2.45 -14.19
CA MET A 274 -35.19 3.62 -13.62
C MET A 274 -34.81 3.43 -12.17
N ILE A 275 -35.58 2.68 -11.38
CA ILE A 275 -35.38 2.56 -9.93
C ILE A 275 -35.25 1.10 -9.54
N SER A 276 -34.21 0.77 -8.77
CA SER A 276 -34.05 -0.54 -8.18
C SER A 276 -33.67 -0.47 -6.70
N LEU A 277 -34.21 -1.41 -5.92
CA LEU A 277 -33.90 -1.63 -4.52
C LEU A 277 -33.45 -3.06 -4.35
N SER A 278 -32.40 -3.31 -3.60
CA SER A 278 -31.98 -4.68 -3.29
C SER A 278 -31.51 -4.85 -1.87
N ALA A 279 -31.65 -6.06 -1.35
CA ALA A 279 -31.08 -6.51 -0.09
C ALA A 279 -30.28 -7.79 -0.36
N GLY A 280 -29.07 -7.85 0.15
CA GLY A 280 -28.14 -8.95 -0.04
C GLY A 280 -27.54 -9.47 1.25
N VAL A 281 -27.24 -10.75 1.28
CA VAL A 281 -26.48 -11.43 2.33
C VAL A 281 -25.44 -12.32 1.67
N GLN A 282 -24.26 -12.37 2.25
CA GLN A 282 -23.17 -13.24 1.80
C GLN A 282 -22.34 -13.72 2.99
N HIS A 283 -21.67 -14.84 2.81
CA HIS A 283 -20.87 -15.46 3.86
C HIS A 283 -19.67 -16.22 3.32
N ASP A 284 -18.52 -16.01 3.94
CA ASP A 284 -17.27 -16.76 3.72
C ASP A 284 -16.41 -16.79 4.99
N PRO A 285 -15.34 -17.60 5.05
CA PRO A 285 -14.49 -17.70 6.24
C PRO A 285 -13.63 -16.45 6.53
N VAL A 286 -13.37 -15.58 5.54
CA VAL A 286 -12.54 -14.37 5.69
C VAL A 286 -13.39 -13.21 6.17
N PHE A 287 -14.42 -12.84 5.39
CA PHE A 287 -15.24 -11.64 5.65
C PHE A 287 -16.46 -11.93 6.54
N LYS A 288 -16.69 -13.19 6.89
CA LYS A 288 -17.82 -13.67 7.72
C LYS A 288 -19.17 -13.39 7.04
N THR A 289 -20.20 -13.14 7.82
CA THR A 289 -21.52 -12.81 7.28
C THR A 289 -21.64 -11.30 7.14
N THR A 290 -21.91 -10.84 5.92
CA THR A 290 -22.18 -9.43 5.62
C THR A 290 -23.57 -9.27 5.04
N VAL A 291 -24.19 -8.14 5.36
CA VAL A 291 -25.55 -7.77 4.91
C VAL A 291 -25.48 -6.38 4.32
N ASN A 292 -26.10 -6.20 3.16
CA ASN A 292 -26.14 -4.91 2.48
C ASN A 292 -27.51 -4.61 1.91
N PHE A 293 -27.80 -3.32 1.78
CA PHE A 293 -28.97 -2.78 1.12
C PHE A 293 -28.51 -1.82 0.03
N THR A 294 -29.11 -1.86 -1.14
CA THR A 294 -28.78 -1.00 -2.24
C THR A 294 -30.01 -0.31 -2.79
N ALA A 295 -29.90 0.98 -3.01
CA ALA A 295 -30.85 1.78 -3.78
C ALA A 295 -30.14 2.35 -4.99
N ALA A 296 -30.75 2.26 -6.16
CA ALA A 296 -30.21 2.83 -7.39
C ALA A 296 -31.31 3.53 -8.20
N ILE A 297 -30.92 4.65 -8.79
CA ILE A 297 -31.72 5.38 -9.75
C ILE A 297 -30.86 5.63 -11.00
N GLN A 298 -31.50 5.53 -12.17
CA GLN A 298 -30.84 5.85 -13.44
C GLN A 298 -31.80 6.67 -14.31
N TRP A 299 -31.24 7.62 -15.04
CA TRP A 299 -31.99 8.55 -15.88
C TRP A 299 -31.15 8.96 -17.09
N PRO A 300 -31.75 9.03 -18.30
CA PRO A 300 -33.05 8.47 -18.67
C PRO A 300 -33.11 6.93 -18.55
N SER A 301 -34.28 6.33 -18.82
CA SER A 301 -34.48 4.89 -18.87
C SER A 301 -33.50 4.20 -19.82
N PHE A 302 -32.92 3.09 -19.39
CA PHE A 302 -31.95 2.32 -20.18
C PHE A 302 -32.59 1.46 -21.29
N SER A 303 -33.88 1.17 -21.18
CA SER A 303 -34.57 0.28 -22.12
C SER A 303 -34.85 0.91 -23.48
N GLY A 304 -34.72 2.24 -23.60
CA GLY A 304 -34.99 2.97 -24.82
C GLY A 304 -36.46 2.95 -25.28
N LEU A 305 -37.38 2.59 -24.40
CA LEU A 305 -38.80 2.52 -24.70
C LEU A 305 -39.39 3.92 -24.78
N LYS A 306 -40.12 4.20 -25.88
CA LYS A 306 -40.79 5.51 -26.11
C LYS A 306 -42.02 5.75 -25.21
N ASP A 307 -42.59 4.67 -24.68
CA ASP A 307 -43.86 4.71 -23.92
C ASP A 307 -43.66 4.99 -22.41
N GLY A 308 -42.45 5.37 -22.00
CA GLY A 308 -42.09 5.65 -20.61
C GLY A 308 -41.55 4.46 -19.84
N PRO A 309 -41.17 4.69 -18.57
CA PRO A 309 -40.51 3.67 -17.75
C PRO A 309 -41.41 2.47 -17.48
N ARG A 310 -40.87 1.25 -17.63
CA ARG A 310 -41.58 -0.02 -17.40
C ARG A 310 -40.75 -0.97 -16.55
N SER A 311 -41.42 -1.82 -15.76
CA SER A 311 -40.76 -2.88 -15.00
C SER A 311 -40.68 -4.21 -15.77
N ASN A 312 -41.71 -4.54 -16.54
CA ASN A 312 -41.75 -5.79 -17.27
C ASN A 312 -40.93 -5.76 -18.55
N LEU A 313 -39.61 -5.75 -18.37
CA LEU A 313 -38.64 -5.75 -19.45
C LEU A 313 -38.40 -7.13 -20.00
N THR A 314 -38.38 -7.23 -21.34
CA THR A 314 -37.94 -8.43 -22.04
C THR A 314 -36.44 -8.53 -22.10
N ALA A 315 -35.88 -9.69 -22.44
CA ALA A 315 -34.45 -9.85 -22.63
C ALA A 315 -33.88 -8.85 -23.66
N TYR A 316 -34.67 -8.51 -24.68
CA TYR A 316 -34.31 -7.52 -25.69
C TYR A 316 -34.21 -6.11 -25.12
N ASP A 317 -35.11 -5.68 -24.24
CA ASP A 317 -35.09 -4.38 -23.60
C ASP A 317 -33.87 -4.17 -22.68
N ARG A 318 -33.23 -5.27 -22.26
CA ARG A 318 -32.12 -5.30 -21.30
C ARG A 318 -30.73 -5.20 -21.93
N LEU A 319 -30.63 -5.01 -23.25
CA LEU A 319 -29.37 -4.77 -23.92
C LEU A 319 -28.64 -3.55 -23.34
N GLY A 320 -29.38 -2.47 -22.99
CA GLY A 320 -28.83 -1.25 -22.40
C GLY A 320 -28.63 -1.30 -20.88
N GLU A 321 -28.87 -2.41 -20.19
CA GLU A 321 -28.68 -2.53 -18.75
C GLU A 321 -27.16 -2.52 -18.39
N SER A 322 -26.73 -1.71 -17.41
CA SER A 322 -25.33 -1.75 -16.93
C SER A 322 -24.96 -3.12 -16.36
N PRO A 323 -23.75 -3.66 -16.64
CA PRO A 323 -23.31 -4.94 -16.10
C PRO A 323 -23.32 -4.99 -14.58
N GLU A 324 -23.86 -6.07 -14.00
CA GLU A 324 -23.87 -6.27 -12.55
C GLU A 324 -22.69 -7.15 -12.15
N ARG A 325 -21.78 -6.57 -11.37
CA ARG A 325 -20.53 -7.15 -10.90
C ARG A 325 -20.11 -6.51 -9.60
N LEU A 326 -19.07 -7.03 -8.95
CA LEU A 326 -18.46 -6.30 -7.84
C LEU A 326 -17.87 -4.98 -8.35
N ARG A 327 -18.27 -3.88 -7.72
CA ARG A 327 -17.88 -2.52 -8.13
C ARG A 327 -16.53 -2.11 -7.56
N SER A 328 -16.20 -2.57 -6.36
CA SER A 328 -14.96 -2.25 -5.67
C SER A 328 -14.03 -3.45 -5.66
N ILE A 329 -12.73 -3.23 -5.79
CA ILE A 329 -11.70 -4.25 -5.64
C ILE A 329 -11.79 -4.84 -4.24
N LEU A 330 -11.80 -6.16 -4.12
CA LEU A 330 -11.76 -6.85 -2.83
C LEU A 330 -10.39 -6.68 -2.20
N VAL A 331 -10.37 -6.25 -0.94
CA VAL A 331 -9.14 -6.09 -0.16
C VAL A 331 -9.29 -6.78 1.18
N ASP A 332 -8.32 -7.63 1.51
CA ASP A 332 -8.19 -8.27 2.81
C ASP A 332 -7.19 -7.51 3.68
N ASN A 333 -7.58 -7.23 4.93
CA ASN A 333 -6.73 -6.63 5.94
C ASN A 333 -6.06 -7.75 6.74
N GLN A 334 -4.74 -7.83 6.68
CA GLN A 334 -3.96 -8.91 7.28
C GLN A 334 -3.11 -8.37 8.43
N THR A 335 -2.99 -9.19 9.46
CA THR A 335 -2.08 -8.97 10.58
C THR A 335 -1.11 -10.14 10.64
N VAL A 336 0.19 -9.85 10.62
CA VAL A 336 1.26 -10.83 10.73
C VAL A 336 2.09 -10.51 11.96
N GLU A 337 2.11 -11.44 12.90
CA GLU A 337 2.90 -11.32 14.12
C GLU A 337 4.23 -12.07 13.95
N ASP A 338 5.33 -11.40 14.30
CA ASP A 338 6.66 -11.97 14.42
C ASP A 338 7.05 -11.92 15.92
N PRO A 339 6.90 -13.02 16.65
CA PRO A 339 7.14 -13.04 18.08
C PRO A 339 8.63 -12.90 18.44
N ASP A 340 9.52 -13.22 17.50
CA ASP A 340 10.97 -13.17 17.74
C ASP A 340 11.54 -11.75 17.65
N GLY A 341 10.78 -10.81 17.09
CA GLY A 341 11.21 -9.44 16.85
C GLY A 341 12.27 -9.34 15.74
N VAL A 342 12.80 -8.13 15.54
CA VAL A 342 13.84 -7.86 14.54
C VAL A 342 15.14 -7.43 15.21
N TYR A 343 16.25 -7.70 14.55
CA TYR A 343 17.56 -7.19 14.95
C TYR A 343 17.61 -5.67 14.79
N LEU A 344 18.17 -4.98 15.78
CA LEU A 344 18.42 -3.55 15.70
C LEU A 344 19.66 -3.29 14.84
N ILE A 345 19.49 -2.40 13.89
CA ILE A 345 20.51 -2.06 12.89
C ILE A 345 21.26 -0.81 13.30
N ASN A 346 22.58 -0.83 13.14
CA ASN A 346 23.41 0.36 13.19
C ASN A 346 23.24 1.19 11.89
N PRO A 347 22.64 2.39 11.93
CA PRO A 347 22.40 3.19 10.73
C PRO A 347 23.68 3.59 9.99
N ALA A 348 24.83 3.61 10.69
CA ALA A 348 26.10 3.98 10.08
C ALA A 348 26.67 2.86 9.19
N THR A 349 26.41 1.60 9.51
CA THR A 349 26.99 0.44 8.80
C THR A 349 25.94 -0.36 8.04
N GLY A 350 24.66 -0.23 8.39
CA GLY A 350 23.56 -1.06 7.86
C GLY A 350 23.55 -2.48 8.40
N ASN A 351 24.39 -2.81 9.39
CA ASN A 351 24.49 -4.13 10.00
C ASN A 351 23.84 -4.17 11.38
N PRO A 352 23.38 -5.34 11.87
CA PRO A 352 22.99 -5.50 13.25
C PRO A 352 24.13 -5.20 14.21
N PHE A 353 23.81 -4.59 15.37
CA PHE A 353 24.80 -4.41 16.42
C PHE A 353 25.24 -5.78 16.96
N TYR A 354 26.57 -6.00 17.03
CA TYR A 354 27.15 -7.21 17.57
C TYR A 354 27.76 -6.95 18.96
N PHE A 355 27.37 -7.74 19.95
CA PHE A 355 27.79 -7.61 21.33
C PHE A 355 28.64 -8.81 21.79
N MET A 356 29.69 -8.53 22.56
CA MET A 356 30.45 -9.49 23.34
C MET A 356 30.18 -9.23 24.80
N HIS A 357 29.40 -10.04 25.42
CA HIS A 357 29.03 -9.89 26.84
C HIS A 357 30.06 -10.46 27.77
N VAL A 358 30.33 -9.74 28.86
CA VAL A 358 31.23 -10.16 29.94
C VAL A 358 30.49 -10.08 31.26
N ALA A 359 30.42 -11.19 32.03
CA ALA A 359 29.76 -11.24 33.32
C ALA A 359 30.41 -12.22 34.27
N ILE A 360 30.29 -11.98 35.60
CA ILE A 360 30.77 -12.90 36.62
C ILE A 360 30.06 -14.24 36.46
N GLY A 361 30.85 -15.33 36.47
CA GLY A 361 30.29 -16.68 36.34
C GLY A 361 29.98 -17.14 34.94
N GLY A 362 30.17 -16.28 33.95
CA GLY A 362 30.05 -16.65 32.54
C GLY A 362 31.12 -17.64 32.11
N ASN A 363 30.91 -18.36 31.04
CA ASN A 363 31.79 -19.50 30.75
C ASN A 363 32.23 -19.65 29.31
N SER A 364 31.55 -19.14 28.26
CA SER A 364 31.93 -19.69 26.99
C SER A 364 32.05 -18.78 25.78
N ASP A 365 31.00 -18.26 25.21
CA ASP A 365 31.08 -17.73 23.84
C ASP A 365 30.89 -16.22 23.70
N GLY A 366 30.56 -15.57 24.83
CA GLY A 366 30.34 -14.11 24.88
C GLY A 366 28.96 -13.67 24.40
N SER A 367 28.00 -14.59 24.26
CA SER A 367 26.60 -14.28 24.10
C SER A 367 25.99 -13.73 25.40
N TYR A 368 24.80 -13.15 25.33
CA TYR A 368 24.11 -12.67 26.54
C TYR A 368 23.77 -13.79 27.50
N GLU A 369 23.34 -14.93 26.98
CA GLU A 369 22.97 -16.14 27.73
C GLU A 369 24.19 -16.87 28.32
N ASP A 370 25.35 -16.76 27.66
CA ASP A 370 26.59 -17.43 28.07
C ASP A 370 27.82 -16.50 27.90
N PRO A 371 27.90 -15.44 28.72
CA PRO A 371 28.91 -14.41 28.59
C PRO A 371 30.32 -14.91 28.90
N TYR A 372 31.34 -14.20 28.47
CA TYR A 372 32.71 -14.43 28.93
C TYR A 372 32.85 -14.08 30.41
N SER A 373 33.61 -14.89 31.14
CA SER A 373 33.85 -14.67 32.58
C SER A 373 34.83 -13.52 32.88
N THR A 374 35.58 -13.07 31.87
CA THR A 374 36.60 -11.99 32.00
C THR A 374 36.72 -11.19 30.74
N LEU A 375 37.07 -9.90 30.86
CA LEU A 375 37.47 -9.07 29.73
C LEU A 375 38.66 -9.68 28.98
N ALA A 376 39.61 -10.31 29.68
CA ALA A 376 40.72 -11.02 29.06
C ALA A 376 40.26 -12.06 28.06
N LYS A 377 39.22 -12.84 28.37
CA LYS A 377 38.65 -13.83 27.44
C LYS A 377 37.94 -13.16 26.26
N ALA A 378 37.18 -12.09 26.50
CA ALA A 378 36.53 -11.34 25.44
C ALA A 378 37.56 -10.74 24.47
N PHE A 379 38.64 -10.16 24.95
CA PHE A 379 39.69 -9.61 24.11
C PHE A 379 40.60 -10.69 23.47
N ALA A 380 40.60 -11.91 23.96
CA ALA A 380 41.26 -13.02 23.30
C ALA A 380 40.46 -13.62 22.13
N ASP A 381 39.18 -13.32 22.03
CA ASP A 381 38.35 -13.69 20.90
C ASP A 381 38.78 -12.91 19.64
N PRO A 382 39.11 -13.60 18.54
CA PRO A 382 39.52 -12.90 17.28
C PRO A 382 38.51 -11.89 16.77
N ARG A 383 37.23 -12.06 17.04
CA ARG A 383 36.17 -11.14 16.60
C ARG A 383 36.33 -9.74 17.19
N THR A 384 36.87 -9.60 18.41
CA THR A 384 37.09 -8.30 19.06
C THR A 384 38.18 -7.46 18.39
N GLN A 385 38.99 -8.06 17.54
CA GLN A 385 40.02 -7.38 16.77
C GLN A 385 39.56 -7.03 15.34
N GLN A 386 38.39 -7.48 14.94
CA GLN A 386 37.85 -7.24 13.58
C GLN A 386 37.07 -5.91 13.48
N GLY A 387 36.68 -5.33 14.62
CA GLY A 387 35.95 -4.08 14.69
C GLY A 387 34.42 -4.23 14.57
N ASP A 388 33.73 -3.09 14.58
CA ASP A 388 32.27 -2.96 14.48
C ASP A 388 31.49 -3.81 15.51
N LEU A 389 31.96 -3.82 16.74
CA LEU A 389 31.31 -4.53 17.84
C LEU A 389 31.35 -3.75 19.17
N ILE A 390 30.56 -4.23 20.11
CA ILE A 390 30.47 -3.68 21.48
C ILE A 390 30.87 -4.76 22.47
N VAL A 391 31.98 -4.57 23.19
CA VAL A 391 32.30 -5.35 24.40
C VAL A 391 31.49 -4.75 25.55
N TYR A 392 30.55 -5.50 26.10
CA TYR A 392 29.61 -5.03 27.11
C TYR A 392 29.80 -5.77 28.42
N ASP A 393 30.35 -5.06 29.43
CA ASP A 393 30.71 -5.63 30.72
C ASP A 393 29.59 -5.43 31.77
N HIS A 394 28.98 -6.51 32.19
CA HIS A 394 27.90 -6.57 33.21
C HIS A 394 28.40 -6.79 34.64
N ARG A 395 29.71 -6.79 34.87
CA ARG A 395 30.25 -7.10 36.18
C ARG A 395 30.65 -5.85 36.96
N ASN A 396 30.73 -6.02 38.27
CA ASN A 396 31.24 -5.04 39.23
C ASN A 396 32.45 -5.54 40.04
N SER A 397 33.08 -6.67 39.64
CA SER A 397 34.26 -7.22 40.30
C SER A 397 35.56 -6.63 39.75
N ALA A 398 36.64 -6.70 40.59
CA ALA A 398 37.95 -6.31 40.15
C ALA A 398 38.59 -7.34 39.19
N GLU A 399 39.22 -6.83 38.12
CA GLU A 399 39.99 -7.62 37.17
C GLU A 399 41.37 -6.97 36.90
N THR A 400 42.38 -7.80 36.61
CA THR A 400 43.72 -7.28 36.25
C THR A 400 44.06 -7.69 34.85
N GLY A 401 44.46 -6.71 34.01
CA GLY A 401 44.85 -6.92 32.62
C GLY A 401 45.24 -5.65 31.87
N ASN A 402 45.98 -5.88 30.78
CA ASN A 402 46.25 -4.83 29.79
C ASN A 402 45.57 -5.26 28.49
N TYR A 403 44.68 -4.41 27.98
CA TYR A 403 43.79 -4.72 26.88
C TYR A 403 44.10 -3.83 25.67
N ILE A 404 44.13 -4.46 24.48
CA ILE A 404 44.21 -3.75 23.19
C ILE A 404 42.82 -3.71 22.63
N VAL A 405 42.24 -2.52 22.50
CA VAL A 405 40.92 -2.32 21.90
C VAL A 405 41.10 -2.33 20.40
N GLY A 406 40.41 -3.26 19.72
CA GLY A 406 40.39 -3.31 18.25
C GLY A 406 39.79 -2.05 17.61
N PRO A 407 40.07 -1.73 16.35
CA PRO A 407 39.44 -0.59 15.66
C PRO A 407 37.92 -0.74 15.66
N ASP A 408 37.20 0.37 15.55
CA ASP A 408 35.74 0.44 15.47
C ASP A 408 35.00 -0.33 16.60
N THR A 409 35.66 -0.43 17.78
CA THR A 409 35.14 -1.20 18.94
C THR A 409 34.77 -0.26 20.07
N ARG A 410 33.59 -0.47 20.65
CA ARG A 410 33.14 0.20 21.87
C ARG A 410 33.26 -0.75 23.06
N VAL A 411 33.90 -0.29 24.13
CA VAL A 411 34.03 -1.02 25.39
C VAL A 411 33.19 -0.30 26.44
N LEU A 412 32.07 -0.87 26.76
CA LEU A 412 31.07 -0.25 27.63
C LEU A 412 30.82 -1.12 28.86
N SER A 413 30.50 -0.47 29.99
CA SER A 413 29.99 -1.20 31.15
C SER A 413 28.51 -0.87 31.43
N THR A 414 27.87 -1.71 32.21
CA THR A 414 26.51 -1.47 32.69
C THR A 414 26.41 -0.39 33.77
N GLY A 415 27.53 0.12 34.28
CA GLY A 415 27.56 1.11 35.37
C GLY A 415 26.75 2.38 35.05
N PRO A 416 27.15 3.16 34.06
CA PRO A 416 26.37 4.30 33.60
C PRO A 416 25.30 3.92 32.62
N ALA A 417 24.34 4.83 32.36
CA ALA A 417 23.39 4.68 31.24
C ALA A 417 24.18 4.73 29.92
N GLN A 418 24.04 3.69 29.11
CA GLN A 418 24.66 3.54 27.79
C GLN A 418 23.63 3.73 26.68
N TYR A 419 24.01 4.45 25.63
CA TYR A 419 23.12 4.74 24.51
C TYR A 419 23.73 4.32 23.17
N ILE A 420 22.88 3.83 22.30
CA ILE A 420 23.21 3.55 20.89
C ILE A 420 22.21 4.25 19.96
N ASN A 421 22.67 4.60 18.79
CA ASN A 421 21.80 5.15 17.75
C ASN A 421 21.40 4.01 16.80
N THR A 422 20.11 3.77 16.70
CA THR A 422 19.51 2.69 15.87
C THR A 422 18.64 3.30 14.80
N GLU A 423 18.11 2.47 13.89
CA GLU A 423 17.09 2.85 12.91
C GLU A 423 15.80 3.40 13.55
N PHE A 424 15.55 3.07 14.83
CA PHE A 424 14.41 3.58 15.61
C PHE A 424 14.77 4.78 16.50
N GLY A 425 15.98 5.35 16.34
CA GLY A 425 16.46 6.46 17.12
C GLY A 425 17.44 6.03 18.21
N VAL A 426 17.68 6.95 19.16
CA VAL A 426 18.63 6.74 20.27
C VAL A 426 17.96 5.90 21.35
N LEU A 427 18.55 4.75 21.65
CA LEU A 427 18.05 3.80 22.64
C LEU A 427 19.04 3.62 23.78
N GLN A 428 18.51 3.48 25.01
CA GLN A 428 19.31 3.07 26.15
C GLN A 428 19.50 1.55 26.11
N LEU A 429 20.74 1.08 26.25
CA LEU A 429 21.03 -0.36 26.29
C LEU A 429 20.40 -0.99 27.53
N PRO A 430 19.82 -2.23 27.39
CA PRO A 430 19.37 -3.00 28.52
C PRO A 430 20.50 -3.19 29.56
N ASP A 431 20.12 -3.35 30.81
CA ASP A 431 21.00 -3.53 31.97
C ASP A 431 21.93 -2.34 32.30
N SER A 432 21.94 -1.27 31.48
CA SER A 432 22.72 -0.06 31.77
C SER A 432 22.07 0.79 32.87
N ASN A 433 22.87 1.70 33.45
CA ASN A 433 22.48 2.53 34.61
C ASN A 433 22.35 1.75 35.91
N SER A 434 23.18 0.72 36.10
CA SER A 434 23.22 -0.06 37.34
C SER A 434 23.92 0.69 38.51
N GLY A 435 24.72 1.68 38.18
CA GLY A 435 25.58 2.40 39.14
C GLY A 435 26.81 1.58 39.60
N LEU A 436 27.01 0.38 39.07
CA LEU A 436 28.09 -0.53 39.46
C LEU A 436 29.15 -0.59 38.36
N THR A 437 30.27 0.07 38.55
CA THR A 437 31.36 0.12 37.56
C THR A 437 32.40 -1.00 37.83
N PRO A 438 32.81 -1.71 36.75
CA PRO A 438 33.87 -2.74 36.87
C PRO A 438 35.21 -2.06 37.21
N GLN A 439 35.97 -2.69 38.13
CA GLN A 439 37.30 -2.23 38.54
C GLN A 439 38.36 -2.96 37.70
N ILE A 440 39.19 -2.19 37.00
CA ILE A 440 40.26 -2.70 36.17
C ILE A 440 41.60 -2.24 36.69
N THR A 441 42.44 -3.19 37.12
CA THR A 441 43.86 -2.93 37.45
C THR A 441 44.71 -3.18 36.21
N GLY A 442 45.16 -2.10 35.52
CA GLY A 442 45.91 -2.23 34.28
C GLY A 442 45.62 -1.11 33.31
N SER A 443 45.65 -1.43 32.02
CA SER A 443 45.54 -0.42 30.98
C SER A 443 44.70 -0.84 29.79
N PHE A 444 44.14 0.17 29.09
CA PHE A 444 43.55 0.05 27.78
C PHE A 444 44.39 0.78 26.73
N SER A 445 44.74 0.08 25.65
CA SER A 445 45.40 0.68 24.49
C SER A 445 44.34 0.88 23.41
N MET A 446 44.01 2.13 23.13
CA MET A 446 42.93 2.50 22.21
C MET A 446 43.37 2.52 20.76
N ASN A 447 42.47 2.17 19.84
CA ASN A 447 42.70 2.23 18.38
C ASN A 447 41.77 3.27 17.73
N ASN A 448 41.70 3.30 16.38
CA ASN A 448 40.82 4.18 15.65
C ASN A 448 39.34 3.86 15.93
N ASN A 449 38.52 4.93 16.05
CA ASN A 449 37.08 4.84 16.22
C ASN A 449 36.66 3.99 17.43
N THR A 450 37.33 4.21 18.59
CA THR A 450 37.08 3.40 19.80
C THR A 450 36.46 4.21 20.93
N GLU A 451 35.65 3.51 21.75
CA GLU A 451 35.06 4.10 22.95
C GLU A 451 35.37 3.25 24.18
N LEU A 452 35.72 3.90 25.28
CA LEU A 452 35.85 3.31 26.62
C LEU A 452 34.95 4.09 27.60
N ASN A 453 33.95 3.41 28.17
CA ASN A 453 32.93 4.11 28.95
C ASN A 453 32.47 3.31 30.16
N GLY A 454 32.58 3.91 31.37
CA GLY A 454 31.96 3.37 32.58
C GLY A 454 32.85 2.45 33.43
N PHE A 455 34.16 2.59 33.41
CA PHE A 455 35.09 1.75 34.18
C PHE A 455 35.76 2.51 35.30
N ASP A 456 36.13 1.78 36.34
CA ASP A 456 36.99 2.25 37.45
C ASP A 456 38.40 1.71 37.21
N LEU A 457 39.33 2.56 36.81
CA LEU A 457 40.66 2.20 36.35
C LEU A 457 41.73 2.52 37.35
N PHE A 458 42.59 1.55 37.62
CA PHE A 458 43.77 1.71 38.47
C PHE A 458 45.03 1.15 37.80
N ASN A 459 46.12 1.92 37.74
CA ASN A 459 47.41 1.45 37.25
C ASN A 459 48.54 2.08 38.02
N SER A 460 49.33 1.25 38.74
CA SER A 460 50.48 1.68 39.51
C SER A 460 51.79 1.69 38.71
N SER A 461 51.80 1.13 37.52
CA SER A 461 53.03 0.93 36.71
C SER A 461 53.11 1.76 35.46
N GLY A 462 52.03 2.46 35.07
CA GLY A 462 51.97 3.25 33.87
C GLY A 462 50.63 3.94 33.67
N PRO A 463 50.41 4.53 32.48
CA PRO A 463 49.09 5.11 32.13
C PRO A 463 47.99 4.04 32.10
N SER A 464 46.80 4.39 32.58
CA SER A 464 45.62 3.51 32.51
C SER A 464 45.00 3.50 31.09
N ILE A 465 45.20 4.57 30.33
CA ILE A 465 44.70 4.67 28.94
C ILE A 465 45.83 5.18 28.06
N THR A 466 46.08 4.48 26.95
CA THR A 466 47.07 4.88 25.95
C THR A 466 46.46 4.92 24.57
N ALA A 467 46.91 5.84 23.73
CA ALA A 467 46.61 5.85 22.29
C ALA A 467 47.77 6.57 21.54
N SER A 468 48.16 6.02 20.40
CA SER A 468 49.24 6.57 19.58
C SER A 468 49.00 6.37 18.11
N GLY A 469 49.03 7.46 17.33
CA GLY A 469 48.85 7.43 15.87
C GLY A 469 47.44 7.09 15.40
N VAL A 470 46.42 7.33 16.22
CA VAL A 470 45.02 6.95 15.98
C VAL A 470 44.10 8.14 16.18
N GLY A 471 42.85 8.05 15.69
CA GLY A 471 41.84 9.12 15.78
C GLY A 471 40.47 8.62 16.24
N ASN A 472 39.55 9.57 16.49
CA ASN A 472 38.20 9.31 16.92
C ASN A 472 38.08 8.41 18.18
N ILE A 473 38.73 8.83 19.26
CA ILE A 473 38.72 8.12 20.53
C ILE A 473 37.76 8.82 21.48
N LEU A 474 36.81 8.07 22.06
CA LEU A 474 35.93 8.54 23.11
C LEU A 474 36.26 7.85 24.45
N VAL A 475 36.64 8.64 25.43
CA VAL A 475 36.83 8.18 26.82
C VAL A 475 35.89 8.97 27.71
N SER A 476 34.90 8.29 28.28
CA SER A 476 33.86 8.96 29.05
C SER A 476 33.39 8.17 30.25
N ARG A 477 32.95 8.88 31.32
CA ARG A 477 32.36 8.31 32.53
C ARG A 477 33.24 7.25 33.21
N ASN A 478 34.56 7.33 33.06
CA ASN A 478 35.48 6.47 33.74
C ASN A 478 36.03 7.18 34.99
N THR A 479 36.25 6.46 36.08
CA THR A 479 37.04 6.92 37.22
C THR A 479 38.45 6.39 37.03
N ILE A 480 39.47 7.26 37.10
CA ILE A 480 40.87 6.86 36.95
C ILE A 480 41.61 7.22 38.21
N THR A 481 42.01 6.18 38.96
CA THR A 481 42.86 6.32 40.13
C THR A 481 44.26 5.79 39.78
N ASN A 482 45.20 6.68 39.67
CA ASN A 482 46.56 6.31 39.26
C ASN A 482 47.56 6.51 40.38
N ALA A 483 48.23 5.44 40.80
CA ALA A 483 49.34 5.50 41.72
C ALA A 483 50.71 5.71 41.04
N TYR A 484 50.73 5.75 39.73
CA TYR A 484 51.90 6.05 38.90
C TYR A 484 52.19 7.55 38.89
N SER A 485 53.46 7.94 38.95
CA SER A 485 53.90 9.34 38.99
C SER A 485 53.77 10.11 37.67
N GLY A 486 53.40 9.44 36.59
CA GLY A 486 53.20 10.00 35.26
C GLY A 486 51.73 10.30 34.93
N SER A 487 51.45 10.48 33.65
CA SER A 487 50.10 10.75 33.16
C SER A 487 49.20 9.50 33.25
N ALA A 488 48.02 9.62 33.80
CA ALA A 488 47.02 8.58 33.85
C ALA A 488 46.47 8.22 32.44
N ILE A 489 46.40 9.22 31.57
CA ILE A 489 46.00 9.07 30.15
C ILE A 489 47.16 9.60 29.28
N GLN A 490 47.65 8.79 28.36
CA GLN A 490 48.72 9.17 27.43
C GLN A 490 48.23 9.06 26.00
N LEU A 491 48.06 10.19 25.36
CA LEU A 491 47.61 10.30 23.96
C LEU A 491 48.73 10.96 23.15
N THR A 492 49.23 10.29 22.11
CA THR A 492 50.32 10.78 21.29
C THR A 492 49.99 10.68 19.79
N SER A 493 50.40 11.71 19.06
CA SER A 493 50.24 11.72 17.58
C SER A 493 48.82 11.40 17.09
N LEU A 494 47.80 11.94 17.78
CA LEU A 494 46.40 11.71 17.38
C LEU A 494 46.15 12.31 16.00
N THR A 495 45.40 11.61 15.18
CA THR A 495 44.88 12.06 13.87
C THR A 495 43.41 12.46 14.10
N GLY A 496 43.05 13.69 13.81
CA GLY A 496 41.68 14.22 13.94
C GLY A 496 40.89 14.09 12.64
#